data_9486d9ec28bb5d0fbf857cec7cbf7457
#
_entry.id   9486d9ec28bb5d0fbf857cec7cbf7457
#
_cell.length_a   1.000
_cell.length_b   1.000
_cell.length_c   1.000
_cell.angle_alpha   90.00
_cell.angle_beta   90.00
_cell.angle_gamma   90.00
#
_symmetry.space_group_name_H-M   'P 1'
#
loop_
_entity.id
_entity.type
_entity.pdbx_description
1 polymer ?
#
loop_
_entity_poly.entity_id
_entity_poly.type
_entity_poly.pdbx_seq_one_letter_code
_entity_poly.pdbx_strand_id
1 'polypeptide(L)'
;MDKPDYVLRKNLDSVTSSIAIENLFNLSRWANWNSSAKRILSETKDDIDVGTRFDLHRIENGRLVEEFWQVDFAKKNAEPNYALLKLKWLGQNTNGKPTAGAILSLEIEIIIVCEKEGGIEISAWWKLTKLSRVLRIGNKIARNLVSGLFDDLCQNATIQIKDSVDIDTLN
;
A
#
# COMPACT_ATOMS: atom_id res chain seq x y z
N MET A 1 -0.92 -22.09 6.33
CA MET A 1 -0.68 -20.67 6.04
C MET A 1 -0.05 -20.03 7.26
N ASP A 2 1.10 -19.42 7.11
CA ASP A 2 1.81 -18.85 8.27
C ASP A 2 1.02 -17.65 8.81
N LYS A 3 1.04 -17.49 10.14
CA LYS A 3 0.39 -16.35 10.79
C LYS A 3 1.09 -15.06 10.36
N PRO A 4 0.35 -13.97 10.02
CA PRO A 4 0.97 -12.69 9.69
C PRO A 4 1.76 -12.13 10.88
N ASP A 5 2.88 -11.47 10.58
CA ASP A 5 3.71 -10.77 11.56
C ASP A 5 3.03 -9.51 12.09
N TYR A 6 2.14 -8.92 11.28
CA TYR A 6 1.41 -7.70 11.64
C TYR A 6 0.05 -7.65 10.95
N VAL A 7 -0.98 -7.18 11.67
CA VAL A 7 -2.32 -6.98 11.14
C VAL A 7 -2.84 -5.64 11.63
N LEU A 8 -3.41 -4.86 10.71
CA LEU A 8 -4.12 -3.61 10.97
C LEU A 8 -5.53 -3.69 10.43
N ARG A 9 -6.49 -3.17 11.18
CA ARG A 9 -7.91 -3.13 10.80
C ARG A 9 -8.52 -1.80 11.14
N LYS A 10 -9.41 -1.32 10.27
CA LYS A 10 -10.22 -0.12 10.51
C LYS A 10 -11.59 -0.29 9.89
N ASN A 11 -12.64 -0.02 10.67
CA ASN A 11 -13.99 0.06 10.12
C ASN A 11 -14.11 1.36 9.33
N LEU A 12 -14.64 1.26 8.13
CA LEU A 12 -14.92 2.38 7.24
C LEU A 12 -16.36 2.23 6.72
N ASP A 13 -17.02 3.35 6.49
CA ASP A 13 -18.30 3.32 5.77
C ASP A 13 -18.12 2.85 4.33
N SER A 14 -19.22 2.48 3.69
CA SER A 14 -19.19 1.90 2.33
C SER A 14 -18.65 2.86 1.28
N VAL A 15 -18.89 4.16 1.42
CA VAL A 15 -18.41 5.18 0.47
C VAL A 15 -16.91 5.33 0.59
N THR A 16 -16.39 5.48 1.80
CA THR A 16 -14.95 5.57 2.08
C THR A 16 -14.21 4.31 1.60
N SER A 17 -14.78 3.12 1.86
CA SER A 17 -14.22 1.85 1.40
C SER A 17 -14.17 1.76 -0.13
N SER A 18 -15.20 2.23 -0.83
CA SER A 18 -15.24 2.26 -2.30
C SER A 18 -14.14 3.16 -2.88
N ILE A 19 -13.95 4.35 -2.30
CA ILE A 19 -12.86 5.27 -2.70
C ILE A 19 -11.49 4.63 -2.45
N ALA A 20 -11.31 3.95 -1.32
CA ALA A 20 -10.07 3.26 -1.01
C ALA A 20 -9.76 2.15 -2.03
N ILE A 21 -10.76 1.40 -2.50
CA ILE A 21 -10.61 0.42 -3.58
C ILE A 21 -10.15 1.09 -4.88
N GLU A 22 -10.80 2.17 -5.30
CA GLU A 22 -10.42 2.89 -6.52
C GLU A 22 -9.00 3.45 -6.45
N ASN A 23 -8.61 3.99 -5.31
CA ASN A 23 -7.26 4.51 -5.09
C ASN A 23 -6.22 3.39 -5.14
N LEU A 24 -6.53 2.25 -4.51
CA LEU A 24 -5.61 1.11 -4.42
C LEU A 24 -5.39 0.44 -5.79
N PHE A 25 -6.44 0.29 -6.59
CA PHE A 25 -6.40 -0.44 -7.87
C PHE A 25 -5.99 0.41 -9.08
N ASN A 26 -5.62 1.67 -8.86
CA ASN A 26 -5.15 2.56 -9.92
C ASN A 26 -3.78 3.13 -9.56
N LEU A 27 -2.72 2.65 -10.23
CA LEU A 27 -1.33 3.06 -9.96
C LEU A 27 -1.09 4.55 -10.17
N SER A 28 -1.79 5.21 -11.10
CA SER A 28 -1.64 6.65 -11.32
C SER A 28 -2.08 7.49 -10.12
N ARG A 29 -2.93 6.94 -9.26
CA ARG A 29 -3.39 7.60 -8.02
C ARG A 29 -2.45 7.39 -6.83
N TRP A 30 -1.55 6.41 -6.89
CA TRP A 30 -0.72 6.05 -5.72
C TRP A 30 0.16 7.21 -5.23
N ALA A 31 0.74 8.00 -6.13
CA ALA A 31 1.53 9.17 -5.72
C ALA A 31 0.69 10.26 -5.02
N ASN A 32 -0.64 10.26 -5.20
CA ASN A 32 -1.53 11.24 -4.59
C ASN A 32 -1.95 10.85 -3.16
N TRP A 33 -2.08 9.56 -2.87
CA TRP A 33 -2.54 9.11 -1.56
C TRP A 33 -1.42 8.49 -0.69
N ASN A 34 -0.37 7.93 -1.28
CA ASN A 34 0.76 7.36 -0.56
C ASN A 34 1.81 8.45 -0.31
N SER A 35 1.89 8.95 0.91
CA SER A 35 2.78 10.06 1.29
C SER A 35 4.26 9.74 1.09
N SER A 36 4.64 8.44 1.12
CA SER A 36 6.00 7.98 0.86
C SER A 36 6.35 7.99 -0.62
N ALA A 37 5.37 7.87 -1.53
CA ALA A 37 5.60 7.79 -2.96
C ALA A 37 5.79 9.18 -3.55
N LYS A 38 6.94 9.45 -4.15
CA LYS A 38 7.18 10.64 -4.98
C LYS A 38 6.82 10.39 -6.44
N ARG A 39 6.98 9.16 -6.90
CA ARG A 39 6.70 8.75 -8.27
C ARG A 39 6.43 7.25 -8.30
N ILE A 40 5.50 6.85 -9.17
CA ILE A 40 5.25 5.45 -9.52
C ILE A 40 5.60 5.26 -10.99
N LEU A 41 6.34 4.22 -11.31
CA LEU A 41 6.64 3.80 -12.67
C LEU A 41 6.11 2.38 -12.89
N SER A 42 5.37 2.17 -13.98
CA SER A 42 4.88 0.86 -14.39
C SER A 42 4.96 0.74 -15.92
N GLU A 43 5.26 -0.46 -16.39
CA GLU A 43 5.22 -0.78 -17.83
C GLU A 43 3.79 -0.99 -18.32
N THR A 44 2.87 -1.30 -17.42
CA THR A 44 1.45 -1.48 -17.70
C THR A 44 0.68 -0.19 -17.44
N LYS A 45 -0.53 -0.09 -18.02
CA LYS A 45 -1.44 1.03 -17.75
C LYS A 45 -1.86 1.08 -16.28
N ASP A 46 -2.61 2.10 -15.92
CA ASP A 46 -2.98 2.48 -14.58
C ASP A 46 -3.68 1.39 -13.74
N ASP A 47 -4.37 0.43 -14.37
CA ASP A 47 -5.07 -0.63 -13.66
C ASP A 47 -4.13 -1.73 -13.15
N ILE A 48 -4.37 -2.16 -11.92
CA ILE A 48 -3.62 -3.22 -11.26
C ILE A 48 -4.25 -4.58 -11.56
N ASP A 49 -3.45 -5.47 -12.16
CA ASP A 49 -3.77 -6.88 -12.39
C ASP A 49 -2.68 -7.80 -11.83
N VAL A 50 -2.98 -9.08 -11.76
CA VAL A 50 -2.01 -10.12 -11.37
C VAL A 50 -0.80 -10.07 -12.29
N GLY A 51 0.39 -10.05 -11.72
CA GLY A 51 1.65 -9.96 -12.45
C GLY A 51 2.10 -8.51 -12.75
N THR A 52 1.26 -7.49 -12.49
CA THR A 52 1.69 -6.09 -12.62
C THR A 52 2.93 -5.85 -11.78
N ARG A 53 3.96 -5.25 -12.38
CA ARG A 53 5.17 -4.79 -11.71
C ARG A 53 5.22 -3.28 -11.75
N PHE A 54 5.66 -2.69 -10.65
CA PHE A 54 5.82 -1.24 -10.55
C PHE A 54 6.96 -0.88 -9.63
N ASP A 55 7.55 0.27 -9.89
CA ASP A 55 8.60 0.86 -9.08
C ASP A 55 8.01 2.05 -8.30
N LEU A 56 8.22 2.04 -7.00
CA LEU A 56 7.86 3.14 -6.12
C LEU A 56 9.12 3.91 -5.77
N HIS A 57 9.17 5.18 -6.15
CA HIS A 57 10.29 6.07 -5.86
C HIS A 57 9.97 6.96 -4.66
N ARG A 58 10.87 7.01 -3.70
CA ARG A 58 10.79 7.88 -2.54
C ARG A 58 12.14 8.53 -2.22
N ILE A 59 12.12 9.60 -1.47
CA ILE A 59 13.33 10.24 -0.94
C ILE A 59 13.45 9.90 0.54
N GLU A 60 14.57 9.33 0.93
CA GLU A 60 14.90 9.00 2.31
C GLU A 60 16.27 9.57 2.67
N ASN A 61 16.32 10.47 3.64
CA ASN A 61 17.55 11.15 4.05
C ASN A 61 18.31 11.78 2.87
N GLY A 62 17.60 12.41 1.93
CA GLY A 62 18.15 13.05 0.74
C GLY A 62 18.63 12.08 -0.36
N ARG A 63 18.35 10.77 -0.23
CA ARG A 63 18.72 9.75 -1.19
C ARG A 63 17.50 9.24 -1.93
N LEU A 64 17.63 9.00 -3.23
CA LEU A 64 16.60 8.33 -4.02
C LEU A 64 16.61 6.84 -3.66
N VAL A 65 15.46 6.34 -3.21
CA VAL A 65 15.18 4.92 -2.99
C VAL A 65 14.13 4.48 -4.00
N GLU A 66 14.44 3.45 -4.75
CA GLU A 66 13.59 2.82 -5.75
C GLU A 66 13.21 1.43 -5.22
N GLU A 67 11.95 1.23 -4.90
CA GLU A 67 11.40 -0.05 -4.42
C GLU A 67 10.69 -0.76 -5.57
N PHE A 68 10.95 -2.06 -5.72
CA PHE A 68 10.37 -2.88 -6.76
C PHE A 68 9.29 -3.77 -6.20
N TRP A 69 8.10 -3.68 -6.77
CA TRP A 69 6.92 -4.39 -6.31
C TRP A 69 6.28 -5.22 -7.42
N GLN A 70 5.65 -6.31 -7.04
CA GLN A 70 4.84 -7.15 -7.90
C GLN A 70 3.50 -7.44 -7.27
N VAL A 71 2.47 -7.48 -8.10
CA VAL A 71 1.13 -7.91 -7.73
C VAL A 71 1.04 -9.43 -7.89
N ASP A 72 0.96 -10.15 -6.78
CA ASP A 72 0.83 -11.61 -6.80
C ASP A 72 -0.63 -12.05 -6.92
N PHE A 73 -1.56 -11.23 -6.44
CA PHE A 73 -2.99 -11.46 -6.56
C PHE A 73 -3.74 -10.13 -6.58
N ALA A 74 -4.74 -10.03 -7.46
CA ALA A 74 -5.65 -8.89 -7.54
C ALA A 74 -7.06 -9.38 -7.86
N LYS A 75 -8.03 -8.97 -7.05
CA LYS A 75 -9.46 -9.24 -7.27
C LYS A 75 -10.26 -8.02 -6.83
N LYS A 76 -11.10 -7.53 -7.73
CA LYS A 76 -12.04 -6.46 -7.48
C LYS A 76 -13.38 -6.85 -8.11
N ASN A 77 -14.49 -6.73 -7.37
CA ASN A 77 -15.81 -6.96 -7.92
C ASN A 77 -16.19 -5.81 -8.87
N ALA A 78 -17.06 -6.08 -9.84
CA ALA A 78 -17.54 -5.08 -10.82
C ALA A 78 -18.24 -3.89 -10.13
N GLU A 79 -19.05 -4.16 -9.11
CA GLU A 79 -19.47 -3.17 -8.13
C GLU A 79 -18.45 -3.22 -7.00
N PRO A 80 -17.82 -2.08 -6.63
CA PRO A 80 -16.70 -2.09 -5.68
C PRO A 80 -17.18 -2.29 -4.25
N ASN A 81 -17.71 -3.50 -3.94
CA ASN A 81 -18.11 -3.90 -2.60
C ASN A 81 -17.08 -4.79 -1.91
N TYR A 82 -16.13 -5.31 -2.66
CA TYR A 82 -15.04 -6.15 -2.14
C TYR A 82 -13.81 -6.05 -3.03
N ALA A 83 -12.64 -5.94 -2.41
CA ALA A 83 -11.35 -6.02 -3.10
C ALA A 83 -10.32 -6.78 -2.26
N LEU A 84 -9.47 -7.54 -2.94
CA LEU A 84 -8.30 -8.22 -2.37
C LEU A 84 -7.09 -7.94 -3.25
N LEU A 85 -6.02 -7.41 -2.67
CA LEU A 85 -4.75 -7.18 -3.34
C LEU A 85 -3.62 -7.82 -2.52
N LYS A 86 -2.76 -8.60 -3.18
CA LYS A 86 -1.51 -9.11 -2.59
C LYS A 86 -0.33 -8.52 -3.33
N LEU A 87 0.57 -7.92 -2.57
CA LEU A 87 1.79 -7.29 -3.04
C LEU A 87 3.01 -8.01 -2.50
N LYS A 88 4.00 -8.19 -3.35
CA LYS A 88 5.30 -8.72 -3.00
C LYS A 88 6.40 -7.72 -3.31
N TRP A 89 7.20 -7.42 -2.30
CA TRP A 89 8.40 -6.61 -2.48
C TRP A 89 9.53 -7.46 -3.06
N LEU A 90 10.14 -6.96 -4.13
CA LEU A 90 11.19 -7.67 -4.87
C LEU A 90 12.59 -7.17 -4.55
N GLY A 91 12.71 -6.04 -3.87
CA GLY A 91 13.99 -5.43 -3.53
C GLY A 91 13.97 -3.92 -3.68
N GLN A 92 15.13 -3.31 -3.48
CA GLN A 92 15.30 -1.86 -3.64
C GLN A 92 16.70 -1.50 -4.13
N ASN A 93 16.80 -0.34 -4.76
CA ASN A 93 18.03 0.37 -5.02
C ASN A 93 18.09 1.66 -4.19
N THR A 94 19.29 2.11 -3.88
CA THR A 94 19.53 3.45 -3.33
C THR A 94 20.55 4.15 -4.21
N ASN A 95 20.18 5.32 -4.78
CA ASN A 95 20.97 6.03 -5.77
C ASN A 95 21.44 5.12 -6.92
N GLY A 96 20.53 4.28 -7.45
CA GLY A 96 20.77 3.38 -8.56
C GLY A 96 21.59 2.12 -8.25
N LYS A 97 21.92 1.86 -6.98
CA LYS A 97 22.66 0.66 -6.56
C LYS A 97 21.80 -0.24 -5.69
N PRO A 98 21.79 -1.57 -5.92
CA PRO A 98 21.11 -2.53 -5.06
C PRO A 98 21.56 -2.36 -3.59
N THR A 99 20.59 -2.27 -2.69
CA THR A 99 20.84 -2.13 -1.25
C THR A 99 20.11 -3.20 -0.47
N ALA A 100 20.82 -3.84 0.45
CA ALA A 100 20.21 -4.67 1.46
C ALA A 100 19.68 -3.75 2.57
N GLY A 101 18.37 -3.50 2.56
CA GLY A 101 17.70 -2.80 3.65
C GLY A 101 17.59 -3.64 4.92
N ALA A 102 16.74 -3.23 5.84
CA ALA A 102 16.42 -4.00 7.05
C ALA A 102 15.59 -5.26 6.75
N ILE A 103 14.86 -5.26 5.64
CA ILE A 103 13.89 -6.29 5.24
C ILE A 103 14.50 -7.12 4.11
N LEU A 104 14.44 -8.45 4.24
CA LEU A 104 14.86 -9.40 3.22
C LEU A 104 13.71 -9.76 2.27
N SER A 105 12.49 -9.91 2.80
CA SER A 105 11.27 -10.09 2.03
C SER A 105 10.09 -9.45 2.77
N LEU A 106 9.13 -8.93 2.01
CA LEU A 106 7.88 -8.38 2.52
C LEU A 106 6.75 -8.77 1.57
N GLU A 107 5.69 -9.33 2.14
CA GLU A 107 4.43 -9.60 1.47
C GLU A 107 3.32 -8.85 2.22
N ILE A 108 2.41 -8.23 1.48
CA ILE A 108 1.29 -7.46 2.03
C ILE A 108 0.01 -7.95 1.37
N GLU A 109 -0.99 -8.27 2.18
CA GLU A 109 -2.35 -8.55 1.74
C GLU A 109 -3.27 -7.43 2.23
N ILE A 110 -4.04 -6.84 1.32
CA ILE A 110 -4.99 -5.77 1.59
C ILE A 110 -6.37 -6.27 1.22
N ILE A 111 -7.29 -6.26 2.18
CA ILE A 111 -8.70 -6.61 2.01
C ILE A 111 -9.53 -5.38 2.31
N ILE A 112 -10.44 -5.02 1.40
CA ILE A 112 -11.40 -3.92 1.59
C ILE A 112 -12.79 -4.46 1.35
N VAL A 113 -13.70 -4.21 2.30
CA VAL A 113 -15.10 -4.62 2.25
C VAL A 113 -15.99 -3.39 2.39
N CYS A 114 -16.89 -3.17 1.44
CA CYS A 114 -17.79 -2.00 1.38
C CYS A 114 -19.19 -2.32 1.91
N GLU A 115 -19.31 -3.15 2.93
CA GLU A 115 -20.58 -3.45 3.61
C GLU A 115 -20.77 -2.54 4.83
N LYS A 116 -21.97 -2.57 5.43
CA LYS A 116 -22.30 -1.73 6.58
C LYS A 116 -21.33 -1.90 7.79
N GLU A 117 -20.80 -3.10 7.96
CA GLU A 117 -19.80 -3.44 8.98
C GLU A 117 -18.45 -3.80 8.33
N GLY A 118 -18.18 -3.24 7.17
CA GLY A 118 -16.97 -3.46 6.43
C GLY A 118 -15.82 -2.57 6.87
N GLY A 119 -14.83 -2.46 6.01
CA GLY A 119 -13.65 -1.64 6.24
C GLY A 119 -12.43 -2.17 5.53
N ILE A 120 -11.28 -1.84 6.06
CA ILE A 120 -9.99 -2.24 5.51
C ILE A 120 -9.21 -3.08 6.52
N GLU A 121 -8.60 -4.15 6.03
CA GLU A 121 -7.61 -4.95 6.76
C GLU A 121 -6.32 -5.04 5.94
N ILE A 122 -5.18 -4.84 6.58
CA ILE A 122 -3.87 -5.13 6.02
C ILE A 122 -3.20 -6.19 6.89
N SER A 123 -2.77 -7.27 6.26
CA SER A 123 -1.92 -8.30 6.84
C SER A 123 -0.56 -8.30 6.17
N ALA A 124 0.51 -8.43 6.94
CA ALA A 124 1.86 -8.42 6.40
C ALA A 124 2.72 -9.53 6.99
N TRP A 125 3.61 -10.07 6.15
CA TRP A 125 4.62 -11.08 6.47
C TRP A 125 5.97 -10.58 6.01
N TRP A 126 7.02 -10.72 6.84
CA TRP A 126 8.36 -10.30 6.45
C TRP A 126 9.46 -11.20 6.99
N LYS A 127 10.57 -11.17 6.29
CA LYS A 127 11.84 -11.72 6.80
C LYS A 127 12.84 -10.59 6.93
N LEU A 128 13.58 -10.59 8.02
CA LEU A 128 14.57 -9.57 8.32
C LEU A 128 15.96 -10.02 7.91
N THR A 129 16.79 -9.07 7.46
CA THR A 129 18.22 -9.31 7.28
C THR A 129 18.87 -9.67 8.60
N LYS A 130 20.01 -10.39 8.55
CA LYS A 130 20.75 -10.80 9.76
C LYS A 130 21.13 -9.59 10.61
N LEU A 131 21.60 -8.52 9.96
CA LEU A 131 22.01 -7.29 10.65
C LEU A 131 20.84 -6.63 11.40
N SER A 132 19.70 -6.46 10.76
CA SER A 132 18.54 -5.82 11.38
C SER A 132 17.94 -6.62 12.52
N ARG A 133 18.06 -7.95 12.47
CA ARG A 133 17.69 -8.83 13.59
C ARG A 133 18.62 -8.62 14.78
N VAL A 134 19.93 -8.59 14.55
CA VAL A 134 20.93 -8.36 15.60
C VAL A 134 20.73 -6.99 16.26
N LEU A 135 20.48 -5.95 15.47
CA LEU A 135 20.24 -4.59 15.96
C LEU A 135 18.84 -4.39 16.55
N ARG A 136 17.93 -5.37 16.43
CA ARG A 136 16.53 -5.33 16.91
C ARG A 136 15.69 -4.19 16.36
N ILE A 137 16.05 -3.64 15.19
CA ILE A 137 15.36 -2.51 14.56
C ILE A 137 14.41 -2.93 13.43
N GLY A 138 14.60 -4.10 12.84
CA GLY A 138 13.93 -4.53 11.61
C GLY A 138 12.41 -4.62 11.76
N ASN A 139 11.89 -5.15 12.86
CA ASN A 139 10.46 -5.25 13.10
C ASN A 139 9.80 -3.86 13.19
N LYS A 140 10.47 -2.88 13.82
CA LYS A 140 9.97 -1.51 13.89
C LYS A 140 9.89 -0.87 12.50
N ILE A 141 10.92 -1.07 11.68
CA ILE A 141 10.96 -0.55 10.30
C ILE A 141 9.83 -1.16 9.46
N ALA A 142 9.66 -2.51 9.50
CA ALA A 142 8.60 -3.18 8.77
C ALA A 142 7.21 -2.71 9.21
N ARG A 143 6.94 -2.62 10.51
CA ARG A 143 5.66 -2.11 11.05
C ARG A 143 5.40 -0.68 10.63
N ASN A 144 6.38 0.21 10.70
CA ASN A 144 6.21 1.61 10.30
C ASN A 144 5.86 1.73 8.81
N LEU A 145 6.47 0.92 7.95
CA LEU A 145 6.16 0.90 6.53
C LEU A 145 4.71 0.47 6.29
N VAL A 146 4.28 -0.63 6.90
CA VAL A 146 2.90 -1.14 6.75
C VAL A 146 1.88 -0.19 7.36
N SER A 147 2.15 0.38 8.54
CA SER A 147 1.27 1.36 9.19
C SER A 147 1.14 2.63 8.36
N GLY A 148 2.24 3.14 7.79
CA GLY A 148 2.21 4.31 6.93
C GLY A 148 1.33 4.10 5.69
N LEU A 149 1.47 2.97 5.02
CA LEU A 149 0.62 2.61 3.89
C LEU A 149 -0.87 2.53 4.28
N PHE A 150 -1.16 1.91 5.42
CA PHE A 150 -2.52 1.77 5.94
C PHE A 150 -3.16 3.12 6.28
N ASP A 151 -2.44 3.95 7.03
CA ASP A 151 -2.91 5.27 7.47
C ASP A 151 -3.16 6.19 6.27
N ASP A 152 -2.25 6.24 5.32
CA ASP A 152 -2.36 7.03 4.11
C ASP A 152 -3.58 6.63 3.28
N LEU A 153 -3.79 5.32 3.07
CA LEU A 153 -4.94 4.82 2.32
C LEU A 153 -6.27 5.18 2.99
N CYS A 154 -6.36 5.04 4.32
CA CYS A 154 -7.55 5.37 5.09
C CYS A 154 -7.82 6.88 5.12
N GLN A 155 -6.80 7.70 5.35
CA GLN A 155 -6.95 9.15 5.45
C GLN A 155 -7.33 9.78 4.12
N ASN A 156 -6.68 9.39 3.04
CA ASN A 156 -6.95 9.97 1.73
C ASN A 156 -8.37 9.66 1.25
N ALA A 157 -8.87 8.45 1.44
CA ALA A 157 -10.25 8.11 1.12
C ALA A 157 -11.26 8.98 1.92
N THR A 158 -10.97 9.30 3.18
CA THR A 158 -11.82 10.16 4.01
C THR A 158 -11.78 11.63 3.56
N ILE A 159 -10.62 12.15 3.15
CA ILE A 159 -10.46 13.53 2.67
C ILE A 159 -11.23 13.75 1.37
N GLN A 160 -11.15 12.82 0.42
CA GLN A 160 -11.86 12.93 -0.86
C GLN A 160 -13.38 13.05 -0.70
N ILE A 161 -13.97 12.43 0.33
CA ILE A 161 -15.40 12.61 0.63
C ILE A 161 -15.70 14.04 1.08
N LYS A 162 -14.90 14.61 1.96
CA LYS A 162 -15.10 15.98 2.45
C LYS A 162 -15.06 16.99 1.32
N ASP A 163 -14.08 16.87 0.43
CA ASP A 163 -13.93 17.76 -0.71
C ASP A 163 -15.12 17.66 -1.68
N SER A 164 -15.69 16.48 -1.89
CA SER A 164 -16.88 16.30 -2.73
C SER A 164 -18.15 16.87 -2.12
N VAL A 165 -18.32 16.78 -0.81
CA VAL A 165 -19.48 17.35 -0.08
C VAL A 165 -19.44 18.89 -0.11
N ASP A 166 -18.27 19.49 0.04
CA ASP A 166 -18.13 20.96 0.03
C ASP A 166 -18.44 21.57 -1.34
N ILE A 167 -18.20 20.86 -2.45
CA ILE A 167 -18.55 21.31 -3.81
C ILE A 167 -20.07 21.26 -4.01
N ASP A 168 -20.76 20.26 -3.53
CA ASP A 168 -22.21 20.11 -3.69
C ASP A 168 -23.01 21.12 -2.84
N THR A 169 -22.41 21.68 -1.80
CA THR A 169 -23.04 22.74 -0.96
C THR A 169 -22.85 24.15 -1.51
N LEU A 170 -22.04 24.35 -2.54
CA LEU A 170 -21.77 25.65 -3.18
C LEU A 170 -22.56 25.89 -4.50
N ASN A 171 -23.38 24.93 -4.93
CA ASN A 171 -24.30 25.01 -6.07
C ASN A 171 -25.74 25.03 -5.60
#